data_d0266f070125cdf83d07a32b33142c35
#
_entry.id   d0266f070125cdf83d07a32b33142c35
#
_cell.length_a   1.000
_cell.length_b   1.000
_cell.length_c   1.000
_cell.angle_alpha   90.00
_cell.angle_beta   90.00
_cell.angle_gamma   90.00
#
_symmetry.space_group_name_H-M   'P 1'
#
loop_
_entity.id
_entity.type
_entity.pdbx_description
1 polymer ?
#
loop_
_entity_poly.entity_id
_entity_poly.type
_entity_poly.pdbx_seq_one_letter_code
_entity_poly.pdbx_strand_id
1 'polypeptide(L)'
;IDMPEEIIHKATPTDFDRLLRMFYLVWDIVQVSPYCRKTVQHLLKAIVTDIQELKEAEVETTRKEGSTRTEELFLQFKRLVHQHCMEQRSIPFYADLLHITPHHLSAIIKKVSGQSVMYWINRATIQKAKLLLQTNGLMAYEIANRMNFPSASTFSKYFTRETGMT
;
A
#
# COMPACT_ATOMS: atom_id res chain seq x y z
N ILE A 1 5.19 0.63 -17.18
CA ILE A 1 4.29 0.59 -16.00
C ILE A 1 4.69 -0.66 -15.25
N ASP A 2 5.63 -0.54 -14.32
CA ASP A 2 5.97 -1.62 -13.39
C ASP A 2 4.76 -1.83 -12.47
N MET A 3 4.00 -2.86 -12.76
CA MET A 3 3.01 -3.38 -11.82
C MET A 3 3.76 -3.88 -10.59
N PRO A 4 3.38 -3.47 -9.38
CA PRO A 4 4.04 -3.96 -8.18
C PRO A 4 3.80 -5.46 -8.07
N GLU A 5 4.86 -6.26 -8.07
CA GLU A 5 4.86 -7.73 -7.90
C GLU A 5 4.13 -8.23 -6.64
N GLU A 6 3.72 -7.32 -5.77
CA GLU A 6 3.04 -7.63 -4.49
C GLU A 6 1.52 -7.81 -4.58
N ILE A 7 0.91 -7.71 -5.76
CA ILE A 7 -0.55 -7.89 -5.93
C ILE A 7 -0.89 -9.30 -6.46
N ILE A 8 0.08 -10.18 -6.64
CA ILE A 8 -0.20 -11.58 -6.96
C ILE A 8 -0.59 -12.30 -5.65
N HIS A 9 -1.80 -12.03 -5.17
CA HIS A 9 -2.46 -12.94 -4.25
C HIS A 9 -2.86 -14.18 -5.07
N LYS A 10 -2.58 -15.36 -4.56
CA LYS A 10 -3.07 -16.62 -5.12
C LYS A 10 -4.57 -16.74 -4.81
N ALA A 11 -5.36 -15.92 -5.49
CA ALA A 11 -6.80 -16.11 -5.48
C ALA A 11 -7.11 -17.50 -6.04
N THR A 12 -8.05 -18.21 -5.42
CA THR A 12 -8.51 -19.46 -6.01
C THR A 12 -9.16 -19.17 -7.38
N PRO A 13 -9.18 -20.12 -8.32
CA PRO A 13 -9.87 -19.92 -9.61
C PRO A 13 -11.33 -19.46 -9.44
N THR A 14 -12.01 -19.94 -8.41
CA THR A 14 -13.39 -19.56 -8.07
C THR A 14 -13.51 -18.11 -7.59
N ASP A 15 -12.57 -17.63 -6.78
CA ASP A 15 -12.56 -16.25 -6.32
C ASP A 15 -12.22 -15.28 -7.45
N PHE A 16 -11.28 -15.66 -8.29
CA PHE A 16 -10.94 -14.88 -9.49
C PHE A 16 -12.15 -14.76 -10.44
N ASP A 17 -12.85 -15.87 -10.73
CA ASP A 17 -14.05 -15.85 -11.57
C ASP A 17 -15.18 -15.00 -10.96
N ARG A 18 -15.33 -15.02 -9.63
CA ARG A 18 -16.32 -14.18 -8.93
C ARG A 18 -15.99 -12.70 -9.10
N LEU A 19 -14.78 -12.29 -8.83
CA LEU A 19 -14.31 -10.90 -9.00
C LEU A 19 -14.46 -10.45 -10.46
N LEU A 20 -14.08 -11.30 -11.40
CA LEU A 20 -14.18 -11.01 -12.83
C LEU A 20 -15.63 -10.75 -13.25
N ARG A 21 -16.59 -11.56 -12.78
CA ARG A 21 -18.03 -11.33 -13.04
C ARG A 21 -18.53 -10.00 -12.47
N MET A 22 -18.07 -9.61 -11.28
CA MET A 22 -18.41 -8.32 -10.69
C MET A 22 -17.87 -7.15 -11.53
N PHE A 23 -16.64 -7.27 -12.08
CA PHE A 23 -16.09 -6.28 -12.99
C PHE A 23 -16.88 -6.20 -14.32
N TYR A 24 -17.25 -7.34 -14.90
CA TYR A 24 -18.10 -7.35 -16.09
C TYR A 24 -19.47 -6.71 -15.85
N LEU A 25 -20.06 -6.93 -14.68
CA LEU A 25 -21.32 -6.27 -14.32
C LEU A 25 -21.15 -4.74 -14.24
N VAL A 26 -20.05 -4.25 -13.66
CA VAL A 26 -19.74 -2.81 -13.67
C VAL A 26 -19.56 -2.30 -15.09
N TRP A 27 -18.85 -3.05 -15.94
CA TRP A 27 -18.63 -2.71 -17.32
C TRP A 27 -19.95 -2.59 -18.09
N ASP A 28 -20.84 -3.58 -17.98
CA ASP A 28 -22.15 -3.59 -18.66
C ASP A 28 -23.00 -2.40 -18.24
N ILE A 29 -23.01 -2.05 -16.95
CA ILE A 29 -23.78 -0.89 -16.45
C ILE A 29 -23.23 0.43 -17.01
N VAL A 30 -21.91 0.57 -17.12
CA VAL A 30 -21.29 1.81 -17.61
C VAL A 30 -21.52 2.02 -19.12
N GLN A 31 -21.73 0.96 -19.89
CA GLN A 31 -22.04 1.07 -21.32
C GLN A 31 -23.45 1.64 -21.60
N VAL A 32 -24.33 1.59 -20.62
CA VAL A 32 -25.70 2.14 -20.75
C VAL A 32 -25.69 3.62 -20.37
N SER A 33 -26.01 4.51 -21.30
CA SER A 33 -26.08 5.95 -21.05
C SER A 33 -27.54 6.43 -20.96
N PRO A 34 -27.94 7.18 -19.90
CA PRO A 34 -27.18 7.51 -18.70
C PRO A 34 -27.10 6.34 -17.71
N TYR A 35 -25.90 6.02 -17.21
CA TYR A 35 -25.72 4.97 -16.21
C TYR A 35 -25.99 5.46 -14.76
N CYS A 36 -26.42 4.53 -13.91
CA CYS A 36 -26.67 4.82 -12.51
C CYS A 36 -25.36 4.89 -11.71
N ARG A 37 -24.84 6.10 -11.50
CA ARG A 37 -23.57 6.35 -10.77
C ARG A 37 -23.55 5.72 -9.39
N LYS A 38 -24.67 5.75 -8.65
CA LYS A 38 -24.79 5.15 -7.32
C LYS A 38 -24.60 3.64 -7.36
N THR A 39 -25.21 2.97 -8.34
CA THR A 39 -25.08 1.51 -8.51
C THR A 39 -23.62 1.13 -8.77
N VAL A 40 -22.93 1.83 -9.68
CA VAL A 40 -21.50 1.62 -9.94
C VAL A 40 -20.66 1.83 -8.69
N GLN A 41 -20.91 2.87 -7.91
CA GLN A 41 -20.20 3.11 -6.64
C GLN A 41 -20.40 1.97 -5.63
N HIS A 42 -21.61 1.44 -5.50
CA HIS A 42 -21.87 0.32 -4.59
C HIS A 42 -21.20 -0.98 -5.07
N LEU A 43 -21.21 -1.26 -6.36
CA LEU A 43 -20.53 -2.42 -6.92
C LEU A 43 -19.00 -2.33 -6.74
N LEU A 44 -18.41 -1.16 -6.98
CA LEU A 44 -16.98 -0.95 -6.73
C LEU A 44 -16.64 -1.12 -5.24
N LYS A 45 -17.48 -0.64 -4.33
CA LYS A 45 -17.29 -0.88 -2.90
C LYS A 45 -17.38 -2.36 -2.56
N ALA A 46 -18.35 -3.09 -3.13
CA ALA A 46 -18.47 -4.52 -2.92
C ALA A 46 -17.22 -5.28 -3.41
N ILE A 47 -16.69 -4.94 -4.59
CA ILE A 47 -15.44 -5.53 -5.11
C ILE A 47 -14.27 -5.27 -4.15
N VAL A 48 -14.13 -4.05 -3.64
CA VAL A 48 -13.06 -3.72 -2.69
C VAL A 48 -13.22 -4.50 -1.39
N THR A 49 -14.45 -4.63 -0.87
CA THR A 49 -14.73 -5.42 0.33
C THR A 49 -14.39 -6.90 0.13
N ASP A 50 -14.82 -7.49 -0.99
CA ASP A 50 -14.53 -8.89 -1.33
C ASP A 50 -13.02 -9.16 -1.41
N ILE A 51 -12.26 -8.26 -2.04
CA ILE A 51 -10.80 -8.33 -2.08
C ILE A 51 -10.18 -8.21 -0.67
N GLN A 52 -10.75 -7.39 0.22
CA GLN A 52 -10.28 -7.25 1.59
C GLN A 52 -10.54 -8.53 2.40
N GLU A 53 -11.74 -9.11 2.27
CA GLU A 53 -12.09 -10.39 2.93
C GLU A 53 -11.19 -11.54 2.46
N LEU A 54 -10.90 -11.62 1.16
CA LEU A 54 -9.95 -12.61 0.63
C LEU A 54 -8.55 -12.46 1.23
N LYS A 55 -8.07 -11.22 1.39
CA LYS A 55 -6.79 -10.95 2.04
C LYS A 55 -6.78 -11.33 3.52
N GLU A 56 -7.88 -11.08 4.22
CA GLU A 56 -8.01 -11.42 5.65
C GLU A 56 -8.06 -12.94 5.85
N ALA A 57 -8.81 -13.65 5.00
CA ALA A 57 -8.88 -15.11 5.00
C ALA A 57 -7.51 -15.76 4.71
N GLU A 58 -6.72 -15.20 3.79
CA GLU A 58 -5.36 -15.67 3.51
C GLU A 58 -4.42 -15.45 4.70
N VAL A 59 -4.53 -14.31 5.38
CA VAL A 59 -3.77 -14.01 6.60
C VAL A 59 -4.12 -14.99 7.72
N GLU A 60 -5.38 -15.38 7.88
CA GLU A 60 -5.80 -16.39 8.86
C GLU A 60 -5.32 -17.80 8.50
N THR A 61 -5.32 -18.15 7.23
CA THR A 61 -4.83 -19.45 6.74
C THR A 61 -3.32 -19.55 6.91
N THR A 62 -2.59 -18.50 6.59
CA THR A 62 -1.13 -18.42 6.78
C THR A 62 -0.74 -18.44 8.27
N ARG A 63 -1.59 -17.91 9.16
CA ARG A 63 -1.43 -18.06 10.63
C ARG A 63 -1.55 -19.51 11.09
N LYS A 64 -2.42 -20.29 10.46
CA LYS A 64 -2.62 -21.71 10.80
C LYS A 64 -1.53 -22.62 10.24
N GLU A 65 -0.84 -22.23 9.18
CA GLU A 65 0.21 -23.03 8.53
C GLU A 65 1.64 -22.72 8.99
N GLY A 66 1.82 -22.04 10.15
CA GLY A 66 3.14 -21.87 10.76
C GLY A 66 3.93 -20.69 10.24
N SER A 67 3.27 -19.56 9.98
CA SER A 67 3.96 -18.27 9.77
C SER A 67 4.97 -18.04 10.90
N THR A 68 6.23 -17.88 10.55
CA THR A 68 7.26 -17.59 11.54
C THR A 68 7.00 -16.23 12.18
N ARG A 69 7.31 -16.07 13.47
CA ARG A 69 7.23 -14.76 14.18
C ARG A 69 7.89 -13.63 13.37
N THR A 70 8.86 -13.97 12.56
CA THR A 70 9.60 -13.06 11.69
C THR A 70 8.73 -12.51 10.55
N GLU A 71 7.88 -13.36 9.93
CA GLU A 71 6.93 -12.97 8.88
C GLU A 71 5.79 -12.13 9.45
N GLU A 72 5.31 -12.47 10.63
CA GLU A 72 4.30 -11.67 11.32
C GLU A 72 4.80 -10.26 11.62
N LEU A 73 6.04 -10.13 12.12
CA LEU A 73 6.68 -8.83 12.37
C LEU A 73 6.86 -8.04 11.06
N PHE A 74 7.18 -8.71 9.96
CA PHE A 74 7.27 -8.04 8.66
C PHE A 74 5.91 -7.50 8.19
N LEU A 75 4.83 -8.27 8.34
CA LEU A 75 3.49 -7.82 7.99
C LEU A 75 3.02 -6.65 8.87
N GLN A 76 3.30 -6.72 10.19
CA GLN A 76 3.02 -5.61 11.11
C GLN A 76 3.81 -4.36 10.72
N PHE A 77 5.10 -4.49 10.40
CA PHE A 77 5.91 -3.39 9.91
C PHE A 77 5.31 -2.76 8.64
N LYS A 78 4.91 -3.54 7.65
CA LYS A 78 4.28 -3.02 6.42
C LYS A 78 3.01 -2.23 6.71
N ARG A 79 2.16 -2.70 7.62
CA ARG A 79 0.95 -1.97 8.06
C ARG A 79 1.30 -0.63 8.70
N LEU A 80 2.27 -0.62 9.63
CA LEU A 80 2.72 0.60 10.30
C LEU A 80 3.33 1.60 9.31
N VAL A 81 4.13 1.13 8.36
CA VAL A 81 4.69 1.98 7.30
C VAL A 81 3.56 2.60 6.48
N HIS A 82 2.56 1.84 6.08
CA HIS A 82 1.43 2.35 5.32
C HIS A 82 0.63 3.43 6.09
N GLN A 83 0.52 3.29 7.41
CA GLN A 83 -0.18 4.24 8.29
C GLN A 83 0.62 5.52 8.53
N HIS A 84 1.93 5.41 8.74
CA HIS A 84 2.76 6.51 9.28
C HIS A 84 3.76 7.10 8.30
N CYS A 85 3.98 6.54 7.09
CA CYS A 85 5.04 6.99 6.17
C CYS A 85 4.94 8.45 5.73
N MET A 86 3.76 9.06 5.82
CA MET A 86 3.60 10.48 5.53
C MET A 86 4.27 11.37 6.58
N GLU A 87 4.21 10.98 7.84
CA GLU A 87 4.69 11.78 8.96
C GLU A 87 6.04 11.30 9.49
N GLN A 88 6.27 9.98 9.50
CA GLN A 88 7.43 9.34 10.11
C GLN A 88 8.18 8.45 9.12
N ARG A 89 9.50 8.69 9.01
CA ARG A 89 10.38 7.99 8.06
C ARG A 89 11.65 7.44 8.70
N SER A 90 11.72 7.42 10.04
CA SER A 90 12.88 6.92 10.77
C SER A 90 12.72 5.47 11.19
N ILE A 91 13.76 4.67 11.07
CA ILE A 91 13.76 3.27 11.50
C ILE A 91 13.45 3.10 12.99
N PRO A 92 14.03 3.93 13.89
CA PRO A 92 13.72 3.83 15.32
C PRO A 92 12.24 3.94 15.63
N PHE A 93 11.49 4.85 14.98
CA PHE A 93 10.05 5.01 15.18
C PHE A 93 9.29 3.69 14.97
N TYR A 94 9.55 2.99 13.89
CA TYR A 94 8.88 1.72 13.59
C TYR A 94 9.34 0.59 14.50
N ALA A 95 10.60 0.59 14.89
CA ALA A 95 11.15 -0.39 15.82
C ALA A 95 10.51 -0.25 17.21
N ASP A 96 10.33 0.99 17.69
CA ASP A 96 9.66 1.28 18.96
C ASP A 96 8.21 0.82 18.96
N LEU A 97 7.44 1.07 17.87
CA LEU A 97 6.07 0.58 17.73
C LEU A 97 5.97 -0.94 17.72
N LEU A 98 6.99 -1.62 17.26
CA LEU A 98 7.06 -3.09 17.24
C LEU A 98 7.71 -3.68 18.52
N HIS A 99 8.10 -2.82 19.46
CA HIS A 99 8.78 -3.22 20.69
C HIS A 99 10.05 -4.05 20.47
N ILE A 100 10.84 -3.68 19.44
CA ILE A 100 12.11 -4.33 19.09
C ILE A 100 13.19 -3.26 18.81
N THR A 101 14.45 -3.68 18.78
CA THR A 101 15.54 -2.76 18.44
C THR A 101 15.59 -2.45 16.94
N PRO A 102 16.08 -1.26 16.51
CA PRO A 102 16.26 -0.93 15.09
C PRO A 102 17.15 -1.93 14.34
N HIS A 103 18.16 -2.48 15.02
CA HIS A 103 19.01 -3.52 14.44
C HIS A 103 18.25 -4.81 14.18
N HIS A 104 17.42 -5.25 15.14
CA HIS A 104 16.60 -6.45 15.00
C HIS A 104 15.55 -6.29 13.88
N LEU A 105 14.88 -5.13 13.83
CA LEU A 105 13.98 -4.80 12.74
C LEU A 105 14.67 -4.91 11.36
N SER A 106 15.87 -4.31 11.24
CA SER A 106 16.65 -4.34 10.00
C SER A 106 17.02 -5.76 9.57
N ALA A 107 17.41 -6.61 10.52
CA ALA A 107 17.74 -8.00 10.28
C ALA A 107 16.53 -8.82 9.81
N ILE A 108 15.37 -8.65 10.46
CA ILE A 108 14.10 -9.31 10.11
C ILE A 108 13.69 -8.92 8.69
N ILE A 109 13.58 -7.62 8.43
CA ILE A 109 13.11 -7.13 7.13
C ILE A 109 14.01 -7.59 6.00
N LYS A 110 15.33 -7.52 6.20
CA LYS A 110 16.32 -8.00 5.22
C LYS A 110 16.20 -9.50 4.98
N LYS A 111 15.99 -10.29 6.04
CA LYS A 111 15.85 -11.75 5.96
C LYS A 111 14.59 -12.15 5.18
N VAL A 112 13.44 -11.51 5.47
CA VAL A 112 12.15 -11.90 4.89
C VAL A 112 11.97 -11.37 3.47
N SER A 113 12.35 -10.10 3.22
CA SER A 113 12.05 -9.41 1.96
C SER A 113 13.24 -9.25 1.02
N GLY A 114 14.45 -9.56 1.46
CA GLY A 114 15.66 -9.27 0.69
C GLY A 114 16.00 -7.77 0.60
N GLN A 115 15.13 -6.88 1.08
CA GLN A 115 15.25 -5.43 0.97
C GLN A 115 15.53 -4.77 2.33
N SER A 116 15.99 -3.51 2.30
CA SER A 116 16.22 -2.74 3.53
C SER A 116 14.91 -2.16 4.10
N VAL A 117 14.91 -1.83 5.39
CA VAL A 117 13.80 -1.10 6.03
C VAL A 117 13.50 0.21 5.30
N MET A 118 14.55 0.97 4.97
CA MET A 118 14.40 2.25 4.25
C MET A 118 13.79 2.09 2.87
N TYR A 119 14.08 0.99 2.17
CA TYR A 119 13.44 0.69 0.89
C TYR A 119 11.91 0.68 1.02
N TRP A 120 11.38 -0.02 2.02
CA TRP A 120 9.95 -0.13 2.26
C TRP A 120 9.31 1.21 2.67
N ILE A 121 9.98 1.96 3.55
CA ILE A 121 9.52 3.28 3.98
C ILE A 121 9.49 4.25 2.79
N ASN A 122 10.58 4.33 2.02
CA ASN A 122 10.67 5.22 0.86
C ASN A 122 9.63 4.85 -0.20
N ARG A 123 9.48 3.56 -0.50
CA ARG A 123 8.47 3.07 -1.46
C ARG A 123 7.06 3.52 -1.08
N ALA A 124 6.64 3.30 0.17
CA ALA A 124 5.33 3.71 0.65
C ALA A 124 5.15 5.24 0.62
N THR A 125 6.19 5.99 1.02
CA THR A 125 6.20 7.45 1.00
C THR A 125 6.00 7.97 -0.43
N ILE A 126 6.73 7.40 -1.41
CA ILE A 126 6.61 7.80 -2.82
C ILE A 126 5.24 7.44 -3.39
N GLN A 127 4.66 6.30 -3.05
CA GLN A 127 3.31 5.95 -3.48
C GLN A 127 2.27 6.97 -2.98
N LYS A 128 2.36 7.38 -1.70
CA LYS A 128 1.49 8.44 -1.15
C LYS A 128 1.74 9.79 -1.83
N ALA A 129 3.01 10.15 -2.09
CA ALA A 129 3.36 11.38 -2.80
C ALA A 129 2.77 11.40 -4.22
N LYS A 130 2.90 10.32 -4.98
CA LYS A 130 2.32 10.20 -6.32
C LYS A 130 0.80 10.37 -6.30
N LEU A 131 0.12 9.77 -5.33
CA LEU A 131 -1.32 9.91 -5.17
C LEU A 131 -1.72 11.38 -4.91
N LEU A 132 -1.00 12.08 -4.03
CA LEU A 132 -1.25 13.49 -3.75
C LEU A 132 -0.97 14.39 -4.96
N LEU A 133 0.08 14.09 -5.73
CA LEU A 133 0.40 14.81 -6.96
C LEU A 133 -0.66 14.64 -8.06
N GLN A 134 -1.34 13.49 -8.10
CA GLN A 134 -2.45 13.22 -9.02
C GLN A 134 -3.76 13.89 -8.57
N THR A 135 -3.84 14.30 -7.31
CA THR A 135 -5.03 15.00 -6.80
C THR A 135 -4.99 16.45 -7.29
N ASN A 136 -5.93 16.80 -8.16
CA ASN A 136 -6.01 18.13 -8.77
C ASN A 136 -6.09 19.23 -7.70
N GLY A 137 -5.22 20.23 -7.82
CA GLY A 137 -5.25 21.47 -7.04
C GLY A 137 -4.28 21.56 -5.87
N LEU A 138 -3.46 20.54 -5.59
CA LEU A 138 -2.42 20.64 -4.55
C LEU A 138 -1.11 21.19 -5.11
N MET A 139 -0.61 22.24 -4.47
CA MET A 139 0.71 22.79 -4.77
C MET A 139 1.82 21.99 -4.07
N ALA A 140 3.04 22.01 -4.60
CA ALA A 140 4.18 21.27 -4.05
C ALA A 140 4.44 21.57 -2.56
N TYR A 141 4.22 22.79 -2.10
CA TYR A 141 4.38 23.17 -0.70
C TYR A 141 3.30 22.55 0.21
N GLU A 142 2.07 22.41 -0.30
CA GLU A 142 0.98 21.78 0.45
C GLU A 142 1.22 20.26 0.61
N ILE A 143 1.75 19.63 -0.45
CA ILE A 143 2.15 18.21 -0.39
C ILE A 143 3.31 18.04 0.59
N ALA A 144 4.33 18.90 0.54
CA ALA A 144 5.43 18.88 1.48
C ALA A 144 4.96 19.00 2.93
N ASN A 145 4.03 19.91 3.21
CA ASN A 145 3.45 20.09 4.53
C ASN A 145 2.65 18.84 4.97
N ARG A 146 1.76 18.32 4.11
CA ARG A 146 0.97 17.10 4.41
C ARG A 146 1.82 15.88 4.66
N MET A 147 2.98 15.82 4.03
CA MET A 147 3.93 14.71 4.16
C MET A 147 5.04 15.00 5.18
N ASN A 148 4.87 16.03 6.00
CA ASN A 148 5.82 16.40 7.05
C ASN A 148 7.27 16.55 6.54
N PHE A 149 7.45 17.25 5.41
CA PHE A 149 8.75 17.69 4.93
C PHE A 149 9.02 19.13 5.39
N PRO A 150 10.27 19.47 5.74
CA PRO A 150 10.62 20.82 6.18
C PRO A 150 10.35 21.93 5.15
N SER A 151 10.36 21.59 3.86
CA SER A 151 10.09 22.51 2.77
C SER A 151 9.74 21.79 1.47
N ALA A 152 9.11 22.50 0.53
CA ALA A 152 8.85 22.00 -0.82
C ALA A 152 10.15 21.60 -1.56
N SER A 153 11.24 22.32 -1.35
CA SER A 153 12.55 22.00 -1.93
C SER A 153 13.10 20.66 -1.40
N THR A 154 12.95 20.40 -0.09
CA THR A 154 13.37 19.12 0.52
C THR A 154 12.53 17.96 -0.01
N PHE A 155 11.21 18.16 -0.13
CA PHE A 155 10.31 17.20 -0.74
C PHE A 155 10.70 16.90 -2.20
N SER A 156 10.91 17.93 -3.03
CA SER A 156 11.28 17.77 -4.44
C SER A 156 12.60 17.00 -4.60
N LYS A 157 13.63 17.36 -3.81
CA LYS A 157 14.91 16.62 -3.82
C LYS A 157 14.73 15.16 -3.44
N TYR A 158 13.94 14.88 -2.39
CA TYR A 158 13.63 13.52 -1.96
C TYR A 158 12.89 12.75 -3.07
N PHE A 159 11.84 13.34 -3.63
CA PHE A 159 11.02 12.73 -4.68
C PHE A 159 11.86 12.42 -5.93
N THR A 160 12.64 13.37 -6.41
CA THR A 160 13.53 13.19 -7.57
C THR A 160 14.58 12.10 -7.33
N ARG A 161 15.19 12.08 -6.13
CA ARG A 161 16.15 11.03 -5.78
C ARG A 161 15.56 9.63 -5.81
N GLU A 162 14.36 9.46 -5.29
CA GLU A 162 13.72 8.14 -5.15
C GLU A 162 13.03 7.67 -6.45
N THR A 163 12.62 8.60 -7.33
CA THR A 163 11.86 8.28 -8.54
C THR A 163 12.61 8.51 -9.85
N GLY A 164 13.67 9.32 -9.83
CA GLY A 164 14.33 9.83 -11.04
C GLY A 164 13.51 10.86 -11.82
N MET A 165 12.33 11.27 -11.30
CA MET A 165 11.40 12.21 -11.95
C MET A 165 11.51 13.60 -11.29
N THR A 166 11.41 14.65 -12.12
CA THR A 166 11.37 16.06 -11.68
C THR A 166 9.96 16.61 -11.74
#